data_995e1b071cd4b37da00998f3fe7b4f6e
#
_entry.id   995e1b071cd4b37da00998f3fe7b4f6e
#
_cell.length_a   1.000
_cell.length_b   1.000
_cell.length_c   1.000
_cell.angle_alpha   90.00
_cell.angle_beta   90.00
_cell.angle_gamma   90.00
#
_symmetry.space_group_name_H-M   'P 1'
#
loop_
_entity.id
_entity.type
_entity.pdbx_description
1 polymer ?
#
loop_
_entity_poly.entity_id
_entity_poly.type
_entity_poly.pdbx_seq_one_letter_code
_entity_poly.pdbx_strand_id
1 'polypeptide(L)'
;IRRCRAGAWPVAPLAAWYQRTLIPLGALWSLLLIAAWNVFDDGAMAPLPYLPLLNPLDLSTGFAILLAIASYRLFPAGQIPLAALWQARLPAVAACCVYGWFNLMLLRTVSHYLGVPYTFDAMLASQFVQAMLSLVWSVTALLLMRHAARQQRRQQWSMGAVLLGLVVLKLFLIDLSNVGGIERIVSFVGVGLLMVLIGYLAPFPKAAAPAPAEPNPGAA
;
A
#
# COMPACT_ATOMS: atom_id res chain seq x y z
N ILE A 1 -4.11 3.85 26.98
CA ILE A 1 -5.20 4.61 26.34
C ILE A 1 -6.44 4.68 27.25
N ARG A 2 -7.01 3.54 27.69
CA ARG A 2 -8.20 3.54 28.60
C ARG A 2 -7.94 4.32 29.88
N ARG A 3 -6.79 4.13 30.55
CA ARG A 3 -6.42 4.87 31.77
C ARG A 3 -6.20 6.36 31.54
N CYS A 4 -5.64 6.76 30.38
CA CYS A 4 -5.52 8.16 30.01
C CYS A 4 -6.89 8.85 29.87
N ARG A 5 -7.89 8.15 29.31
CA ARG A 5 -9.26 8.67 29.20
C ARG A 5 -10.00 8.75 30.52
N ALA A 6 -9.75 7.78 31.39
CA ALA A 6 -10.38 7.75 32.72
C ALA A 6 -9.75 8.72 33.72
N GLY A 7 -8.65 9.41 33.36
CA GLY A 7 -7.95 10.31 34.26
C GLY A 7 -7.38 9.63 35.52
N ALA A 8 -7.10 8.32 35.40
CA ALA A 8 -6.63 7.54 36.59
C ALA A 8 -5.16 7.80 36.88
N TRP A 9 -4.83 7.83 38.18
CA TRP A 9 -3.42 7.86 38.60
C TRP A 9 -2.64 6.61 38.12
N PRO A 10 -1.37 6.70 37.74
CA PRO A 10 -0.47 7.87 37.77
C PRO A 10 -0.56 8.76 36.51
N VAL A 11 -1.46 8.52 35.58
CA VAL A 11 -1.51 9.16 34.23
C VAL A 11 -2.25 10.49 34.24
N ALA A 12 -3.13 10.71 35.25
CA ALA A 12 -3.98 11.91 35.33
C ALA A 12 -3.22 13.25 35.16
N PRO A 13 -2.12 13.53 35.89
CA PRO A 13 -1.44 14.80 35.79
C PRO A 13 -0.73 15.05 34.44
N LEU A 14 -0.37 13.97 33.75
CA LEU A 14 0.36 14.01 32.50
C LEU A 14 -0.47 13.52 31.29
N ALA A 15 -1.78 13.35 31.48
CA ALA A 15 -2.66 12.77 30.46
C ALA A 15 -2.57 13.48 29.10
N ALA A 16 -2.52 14.81 29.11
CA ALA A 16 -2.40 15.61 27.89
C ALA A 16 -1.07 15.36 27.17
N TRP A 17 0.03 15.26 27.90
CA TRP A 17 1.36 14.97 27.36
C TRP A 17 1.45 13.55 26.80
N TYR A 18 0.92 12.54 27.52
CA TYR A 18 0.84 11.17 27.03
C TYR A 18 0.05 11.07 25.71
N GLN A 19 -1.10 11.75 25.64
CA GLN A 19 -1.97 11.68 24.47
C GLN A 19 -1.40 12.45 23.26
N ARG A 20 -0.85 13.65 23.50
CA ARG A 20 -0.42 14.54 22.42
C ARG A 20 0.99 14.25 21.92
N THR A 21 1.86 13.69 22.75
CA THR A 21 3.29 13.55 22.43
C THR A 21 3.75 12.10 22.50
N LEU A 22 3.61 11.44 23.62
CA LEU A 22 4.23 10.14 23.83
C LEU A 22 3.61 9.04 22.96
N ILE A 23 2.28 8.97 22.89
CA ILE A 23 1.58 7.93 22.12
C ILE A 23 1.84 8.09 20.61
N PRO A 24 1.68 9.27 19.98
CA PRO A 24 2.01 9.45 18.58
C PRO A 24 3.48 9.19 18.25
N LEU A 25 4.39 9.66 19.10
CA LEU A 25 5.83 9.47 18.90
C LEU A 25 6.21 7.98 19.03
N GLY A 26 5.67 7.29 20.03
CA GLY A 26 5.88 5.85 20.21
C GLY A 26 5.29 5.03 19.08
N ALA A 27 4.11 5.41 18.55
CA ALA A 27 3.51 4.77 17.41
C ALA A 27 4.35 4.98 16.14
N LEU A 28 4.83 6.20 15.90
CA LEU A 28 5.72 6.50 14.77
C LEU A 28 7.01 5.70 14.86
N TRP A 29 7.65 5.67 16.04
CA TRP A 29 8.87 4.90 16.28
C TRP A 29 8.67 3.40 16.03
N SER A 30 7.57 2.84 16.54
CA SER A 30 7.23 1.43 16.33
C SER A 30 7.00 1.11 14.85
N LEU A 31 6.32 2.00 14.12
CA LEU A 31 6.11 1.83 12.69
C LEU A 31 7.42 1.88 11.90
N LEU A 32 8.34 2.80 12.26
CA LEU A 32 9.65 2.89 11.62
C LEU A 32 10.51 1.65 11.88
N LEU A 33 10.54 1.16 13.12
CA LEU A 33 11.26 -0.08 13.48
C LEU A 33 10.70 -1.30 12.72
N ILE A 34 9.39 -1.45 12.70
CA ILE A 34 8.74 -2.56 11.99
C ILE A 34 8.97 -2.45 10.49
N ALA A 35 8.92 -1.25 9.92
CA ALA A 35 9.23 -1.03 8.50
C ALA A 35 10.69 -1.43 8.18
N ALA A 36 11.63 -1.02 9.02
CA ALA A 36 13.03 -1.40 8.88
C ALA A 36 13.22 -2.92 8.95
N TRP A 37 12.65 -3.57 9.98
CA TRP A 37 12.72 -5.02 10.08
C TRP A 37 12.09 -5.74 8.89
N ASN A 38 10.97 -5.29 8.40
CA ASN A 38 10.35 -5.89 7.20
C ASN A 38 11.21 -5.79 5.94
N VAL A 39 12.10 -4.81 5.86
CA VAL A 39 13.01 -4.65 4.70
C VAL A 39 14.26 -5.52 4.84
N PHE A 40 14.82 -5.63 6.05
CA PHE A 40 16.13 -6.24 6.26
C PHE A 40 16.07 -7.69 6.77
N ASP A 41 14.95 -8.13 7.34
CA ASP A 41 14.79 -9.44 7.95
C ASP A 41 13.96 -10.36 7.03
N ASP A 42 14.43 -11.57 6.82
CA ASP A 42 13.77 -12.57 5.99
C ASP A 42 12.62 -13.29 6.71
N GLY A 43 12.41 -13.03 8.01
CA GLY A 43 11.38 -13.65 8.82
C GLY A 43 11.62 -15.14 9.12
N ALA A 44 12.86 -15.60 9.09
CA ALA A 44 13.20 -17.00 9.41
C ALA A 44 12.75 -17.36 10.84
N MET A 45 12.25 -18.58 11.01
CA MET A 45 11.69 -19.09 12.27
C MET A 45 12.35 -20.40 12.71
N ALA A 46 13.64 -20.60 12.45
CA ALA A 46 14.28 -21.88 12.82
C ALA A 46 13.96 -22.29 14.29
N PRO A 47 13.58 -23.54 14.57
CA PRO A 47 13.51 -24.72 13.69
C PRO A 47 12.18 -24.89 12.90
N LEU A 48 11.25 -23.96 12.98
CA LEU A 48 9.95 -24.04 12.29
C LEU A 48 10.09 -23.63 10.81
N PRO A 49 9.28 -24.22 9.91
CA PRO A 49 9.24 -23.78 8.51
C PRO A 49 8.64 -22.38 8.42
N TYR A 50 9.12 -21.58 7.46
CA TYR A 50 8.53 -20.27 7.19
C TYR A 50 7.08 -20.43 6.72
N LEU A 51 6.16 -19.75 7.41
CA LEU A 51 4.74 -19.68 7.05
C LEU A 51 4.37 -18.22 6.79
N PRO A 52 3.96 -17.86 5.57
CA PRO A 52 3.47 -16.50 5.28
C PRO A 52 2.34 -16.10 6.24
N LEU A 53 2.33 -14.87 6.69
CA LEU A 53 1.42 -14.29 7.69
C LEU A 53 1.54 -14.84 9.12
N LEU A 54 2.04 -16.04 9.33
CA LEU A 54 2.13 -16.67 10.65
C LEU A 54 3.53 -16.61 11.27
N ASN A 55 4.49 -16.00 10.59
CA ASN A 55 5.81 -15.75 11.17
C ASN A 55 5.76 -14.58 12.16
N PRO A 56 6.68 -14.50 13.14
CA PRO A 56 6.69 -13.46 14.16
C PRO A 56 6.76 -12.04 13.59
N LEU A 57 7.45 -11.86 12.47
CA LEU A 57 7.60 -10.57 11.80
C LEU A 57 6.27 -10.09 11.20
N ASP A 58 5.56 -10.96 10.47
CA ASP A 58 4.27 -10.61 9.89
C ASP A 58 3.19 -10.42 10.96
N LEU A 59 3.20 -11.25 12.02
CA LEU A 59 2.29 -11.10 13.15
C LEU A 59 2.53 -9.77 13.87
N SER A 60 3.78 -9.42 14.16
CA SER A 60 4.12 -8.14 14.82
C SER A 60 3.70 -6.94 13.95
N THR A 61 3.90 -7.04 12.64
CA THR A 61 3.47 -6.01 11.67
C THR A 61 1.94 -5.88 11.66
N GLY A 62 1.23 -7.01 11.60
CA GLY A 62 -0.23 -7.04 11.68
C GLY A 62 -0.76 -6.40 12.97
N PHE A 63 -0.19 -6.74 14.12
CA PHE A 63 -0.54 -6.13 15.40
C PHE A 63 -0.25 -4.63 15.44
N ALA A 64 0.87 -4.17 14.88
CA ALA A 64 1.18 -2.74 14.79
C ALA A 64 0.19 -1.98 13.92
N ILE A 65 -0.21 -2.55 12.79
CA ILE A 65 -1.25 -1.98 11.92
C ILE A 65 -2.58 -1.89 12.67
N LEU A 66 -2.99 -2.97 13.35
CA LEU A 66 -4.21 -2.98 14.15
C LEU A 66 -4.16 -1.95 15.29
N LEU A 67 -3.02 -1.82 15.96
CA LEU A 67 -2.81 -0.83 16.99
C LEU A 67 -2.89 0.60 16.44
N ALA A 68 -2.30 0.85 15.27
CA ALA A 68 -2.37 2.14 14.60
C ALA A 68 -3.81 2.50 14.22
N ILE A 69 -4.57 1.55 13.66
CA ILE A 69 -6.00 1.74 13.33
C ILE A 69 -6.83 1.98 14.61
N ALA A 70 -6.60 1.20 15.66
CA ALA A 70 -7.29 1.36 16.94
C ALA A 70 -6.96 2.72 17.59
N SER A 71 -5.70 3.13 17.55
CA SER A 71 -5.27 4.45 18.04
C SER A 71 -5.94 5.58 17.28
N TYR A 72 -5.97 5.50 15.95
CA TYR A 72 -6.64 6.47 15.10
C TYR A 72 -8.14 6.60 15.40
N ARG A 73 -8.84 5.48 15.60
CA ARG A 73 -10.28 5.47 15.95
C ARG A 73 -10.56 6.00 17.36
N LEU A 74 -9.59 5.86 18.27
CA LEU A 74 -9.73 6.26 19.66
C LEU A 74 -9.43 7.74 19.90
N PHE A 75 -8.66 8.39 19.05
CA PHE A 75 -8.31 9.81 19.17
C PHE A 75 -9.21 10.65 18.25
N PRO A 76 -10.05 11.55 18.79
CA PRO A 76 -10.86 12.46 17.99
C PRO A 76 -9.97 13.39 17.16
N ALA A 77 -10.43 13.69 15.97
CA ALA A 77 -9.71 14.45 14.93
C ALA A 77 -9.15 15.82 15.35
N GLY A 78 -9.71 16.45 16.38
CA GLY A 78 -9.31 17.79 16.82
C GLY A 78 -8.13 17.85 17.77
N GLN A 79 -7.59 16.70 18.25
CA GLN A 79 -6.54 16.70 19.28
C GLN A 79 -5.11 16.62 18.73
N ILE A 80 -4.93 16.28 17.44
CA ILE A 80 -3.62 16.25 16.80
C ILE A 80 -3.59 17.33 15.72
N PRO A 81 -2.78 18.39 15.85
CA PRO A 81 -2.74 19.49 14.87
C PRO A 81 -2.39 19.05 13.45
N LEU A 82 -1.58 17.98 13.34
CA LEU A 82 -1.20 17.36 12.06
C LEU A 82 -2.33 16.53 11.45
N ALA A 83 -3.33 16.11 12.23
CA ALA A 83 -4.39 15.23 11.79
C ALA A 83 -5.35 15.90 10.80
N ALA A 84 -5.59 17.18 10.90
CA ALA A 84 -6.49 17.89 9.98
C ALA A 84 -5.97 17.87 8.53
N LEU A 85 -4.65 18.03 8.34
CA LEU A 85 -4.01 17.97 7.03
C LEU A 85 -3.92 16.54 6.46
N TRP A 86 -3.79 15.53 7.33
CA TRP A 86 -3.56 14.16 6.95
C TRP A 86 -4.80 13.26 6.97
N GLN A 87 -5.88 13.68 7.62
CA GLN A 87 -7.09 12.85 7.79
C GLN A 87 -7.66 12.34 6.46
N ALA A 88 -7.70 13.18 5.44
CA ALA A 88 -8.18 12.78 4.12
C ALA A 88 -7.22 11.80 3.40
N ARG A 89 -5.92 11.82 3.74
CA ARG A 89 -4.88 11.00 3.10
C ARG A 89 -4.49 9.76 3.89
N LEU A 90 -4.79 9.70 5.17
CA LEU A 90 -4.46 8.56 6.05
C LEU A 90 -4.94 7.21 5.52
N PRO A 91 -6.18 7.05 5.00
CA PRO A 91 -6.60 5.77 4.45
C PRO A 91 -5.76 5.34 3.23
N ALA A 92 -5.36 6.29 2.39
CA ALA A 92 -4.52 6.01 1.23
C ALA A 92 -3.10 5.62 1.66
N VAL A 93 -2.52 6.34 2.63
CA VAL A 93 -1.20 6.00 3.20
C VAL A 93 -1.24 4.63 3.87
N ALA A 94 -2.26 4.34 4.66
CA ALA A 94 -2.43 3.03 5.28
C ALA A 94 -2.55 1.91 4.23
N ALA A 95 -3.30 2.13 3.16
CA ALA A 95 -3.42 1.18 2.06
C ALA A 95 -2.06 0.95 1.35
N CYS A 96 -1.28 2.02 1.13
CA CYS A 96 0.08 1.91 0.57
C CYS A 96 1.02 1.12 1.50
N CYS A 97 0.97 1.36 2.82
CA CYS A 97 1.77 0.62 3.79
C CYS A 97 1.40 -0.87 3.83
N VAL A 98 0.12 -1.19 3.85
CA VAL A 98 -0.37 -2.58 3.81
C VAL A 98 0.02 -3.25 2.50
N TYR A 99 -0.08 -2.55 1.38
CA TYR A 99 0.35 -3.07 0.08
C TYR A 99 1.87 -3.27 0.00
N GLY A 100 2.65 -2.35 0.55
CA GLY A 100 4.11 -2.51 0.68
C GLY A 100 4.47 -3.74 1.52
N TRP A 101 3.86 -3.89 2.69
CA TRP A 101 4.03 -5.07 3.53
C TRP A 101 3.65 -6.37 2.81
N PHE A 102 2.54 -6.39 2.08
CA PHE A 102 2.13 -7.53 1.26
C PHE A 102 3.20 -7.91 0.22
N ASN A 103 3.81 -6.92 -0.46
CA ASN A 103 4.90 -7.18 -1.42
C ASN A 103 6.14 -7.76 -0.72
N LEU A 104 6.53 -7.23 0.45
CA LEU A 104 7.66 -7.75 1.22
C LEU A 104 7.40 -9.19 1.70
N MET A 105 6.18 -9.50 2.12
CA MET A 105 5.77 -10.86 2.48
C MET A 105 5.89 -11.81 1.28
N LEU A 106 5.49 -11.38 0.08
CA LEU A 106 5.67 -12.18 -1.14
C LEU A 106 7.15 -12.42 -1.45
N LEU A 107 8.01 -11.41 -1.32
CA LEU A 107 9.44 -11.55 -1.52
C LEU A 107 10.06 -12.54 -0.52
N ARG A 108 9.69 -12.47 0.75
CA ARG A 108 10.12 -13.45 1.76
C ARG A 108 9.64 -14.87 1.44
N THR A 109 8.40 -14.99 0.99
CA THR A 109 7.86 -16.28 0.55
C THR A 109 8.72 -16.88 -0.58
N VAL A 110 9.05 -16.08 -1.58
CA VAL A 110 9.94 -16.52 -2.67
C VAL A 110 11.32 -16.88 -2.15
N SER A 111 11.89 -16.09 -1.24
CA SER A 111 13.19 -16.38 -0.63
C SER A 111 13.21 -17.77 0.03
N HIS A 112 12.23 -18.05 0.87
CA HIS A 112 12.18 -19.30 1.63
C HIS A 112 11.81 -20.54 0.80
N TYR A 113 10.92 -20.40 -0.18
CA TYR A 113 10.44 -21.56 -0.96
C TYR A 113 11.22 -21.81 -2.25
N LEU A 114 11.84 -20.79 -2.83
CA LEU A 114 12.62 -20.91 -4.07
C LEU A 114 14.11 -20.71 -3.87
N GLY A 115 14.57 -20.49 -2.63
CA GLY A 115 15.98 -20.36 -2.29
C GLY A 115 16.68 -19.12 -2.83
N VAL A 116 15.92 -18.08 -3.21
CA VAL A 116 16.52 -16.80 -3.63
C VAL A 116 16.96 -16.03 -2.37
N PRO A 117 18.23 -15.64 -2.22
CA PRO A 117 18.66 -14.89 -1.05
C PRO A 117 17.85 -13.60 -0.84
N TYR A 118 17.45 -13.33 0.41
CA TYR A 118 16.70 -12.11 0.76
C TYR A 118 17.64 -10.91 0.81
N THR A 119 18.20 -10.56 -0.34
CA THR A 119 19.06 -9.40 -0.54
C THR A 119 18.56 -8.61 -1.74
N PHE A 120 18.74 -7.30 -1.70
CA PHE A 120 18.26 -6.43 -2.78
C PHE A 120 18.79 -6.83 -4.14
N ASP A 121 20.12 -7.12 -4.23
CA ASP A 121 20.78 -7.49 -5.47
C ASP A 121 20.27 -8.84 -6.02
N ALA A 122 20.13 -9.86 -5.17
CA ALA A 122 19.63 -11.17 -5.58
C ALA A 122 18.17 -11.11 -6.03
N MET A 123 17.33 -10.33 -5.32
CA MET A 123 15.94 -10.14 -5.71
C MET A 123 15.79 -9.38 -7.03
N LEU A 124 16.64 -8.38 -7.30
CA LEU A 124 16.66 -7.68 -8.59
C LEU A 124 17.19 -8.57 -9.72
N ALA A 125 18.19 -9.41 -9.47
CA ALA A 125 18.75 -10.30 -10.46
C ALA A 125 17.82 -11.48 -10.81
N SER A 126 16.89 -11.85 -9.92
CA SER A 126 15.99 -12.98 -10.13
C SER A 126 14.88 -12.63 -11.11
N GLN A 127 14.89 -13.25 -12.31
CA GLN A 127 13.83 -13.08 -13.31
C GLN A 127 12.46 -13.52 -12.79
N PHE A 128 12.41 -14.56 -11.97
CA PHE A 128 11.17 -15.04 -11.36
C PHE A 128 10.55 -13.99 -10.44
N VAL A 129 11.36 -13.39 -9.56
CA VAL A 129 10.92 -12.30 -8.66
C VAL A 129 10.38 -11.12 -9.46
N GLN A 130 11.10 -10.73 -10.51
CA GLN A 130 10.72 -9.62 -11.36
C GLN A 130 9.38 -9.87 -12.08
N ALA A 131 9.21 -11.07 -12.64
CA ALA A 131 7.97 -11.47 -13.29
C ALA A 131 6.78 -11.54 -12.31
N MET A 132 7.00 -12.13 -11.12
CA MET A 132 5.99 -12.23 -10.06
C MET A 132 5.52 -10.83 -9.60
N LEU A 133 6.45 -9.92 -9.31
CA LEU A 133 6.11 -8.55 -8.91
C LEU A 133 5.32 -7.84 -10.02
N SER A 134 5.74 -7.96 -11.27
CA SER A 134 5.05 -7.34 -12.41
C SER A 134 3.62 -7.89 -12.55
N LEU A 135 3.43 -9.19 -12.36
CA LEU A 135 2.11 -9.83 -12.38
C LEU A 135 1.22 -9.33 -11.23
N VAL A 136 1.73 -9.34 -10.00
CA VAL A 136 0.99 -8.90 -8.82
C VAL A 136 0.58 -7.43 -8.95
N TRP A 137 1.48 -6.57 -9.40
CA TRP A 137 1.19 -5.14 -9.58
C TRP A 137 0.18 -4.90 -10.70
N SER A 138 0.26 -5.65 -11.81
CA SER A 138 -0.69 -5.56 -12.92
C SER A 138 -2.10 -6.00 -12.51
N VAL A 139 -2.20 -7.12 -11.78
CA VAL A 139 -3.49 -7.61 -11.27
C VAL A 139 -4.08 -6.61 -10.26
N THR A 140 -3.26 -6.08 -9.36
CA THR A 140 -3.70 -5.08 -8.39
C THR A 140 -4.19 -3.81 -9.09
N ALA A 141 -3.45 -3.32 -10.09
CA ALA A 141 -3.84 -2.15 -10.87
C ALA A 141 -5.18 -2.37 -11.57
N LEU A 142 -5.36 -3.53 -12.23
CA LEU A 142 -6.60 -3.88 -12.91
C LEU A 142 -7.79 -3.95 -11.94
N LEU A 143 -7.63 -4.61 -10.79
CA LEU A 143 -8.69 -4.73 -9.79
C LEU A 143 -9.07 -3.36 -9.22
N LEU A 144 -8.07 -2.53 -8.92
CA LEU A 144 -8.29 -1.16 -8.42
C LEU A 144 -9.02 -0.30 -9.46
N MET A 145 -8.59 -0.32 -10.73
CA MET A 145 -9.24 0.42 -11.80
C MET A 145 -10.68 -0.05 -12.03
N ARG A 146 -10.91 -1.36 -12.06
CA ARG A 146 -12.26 -1.93 -12.22
C ARG A 146 -13.18 -1.54 -11.06
N HIS A 147 -12.69 -1.62 -9.83
CA HIS A 147 -13.44 -1.22 -8.65
C HIS A 147 -13.78 0.27 -8.68
N ALA A 148 -12.79 1.11 -9.00
CA ALA A 148 -12.94 2.55 -9.11
C ALA A 148 -13.90 2.96 -10.25
N ALA A 149 -13.85 2.28 -11.39
CA ALA A 149 -14.75 2.51 -12.51
C ALA A 149 -16.21 2.21 -12.12
N ARG A 150 -16.46 1.12 -11.38
CA ARG A 150 -17.80 0.79 -10.87
C ARG A 150 -18.33 1.82 -9.87
N GLN A 151 -17.45 2.38 -9.03
CA GLN A 151 -17.81 3.39 -8.04
C GLN A 151 -17.74 4.83 -8.56
N GLN A 152 -17.38 5.03 -9.84
CA GLN A 152 -17.21 6.35 -10.46
C GLN A 152 -16.18 7.25 -9.73
N ARG A 153 -15.18 6.64 -9.06
CA ARG A 153 -14.16 7.33 -8.28
C ARG A 153 -12.90 7.56 -9.12
N ARG A 154 -12.83 8.72 -9.79
CA ARG A 154 -11.71 9.11 -10.65
C ARG A 154 -10.34 9.02 -9.97
N GLN A 155 -10.24 9.47 -8.72
CA GLN A 155 -8.96 9.46 -7.98
C GLN A 155 -8.44 8.04 -7.75
N GLN A 156 -9.30 7.08 -7.41
CA GLN A 156 -8.89 5.68 -7.22
C GLN A 156 -8.54 5.02 -8.55
N TRP A 157 -9.27 5.38 -9.62
CA TRP A 157 -8.96 4.92 -10.97
C TRP A 157 -7.57 5.40 -11.43
N SER A 158 -7.25 6.69 -11.22
CA SER A 158 -5.93 7.23 -11.58
C SER A 158 -4.79 6.59 -10.79
N MET A 159 -4.98 6.20 -9.53
CA MET A 159 -3.99 5.43 -8.75
C MET A 159 -3.69 4.08 -9.40
N GLY A 160 -4.73 3.36 -9.87
CA GLY A 160 -4.55 2.12 -10.61
C GLY A 160 -3.81 2.32 -11.93
N ALA A 161 -4.14 3.40 -12.65
CA ALA A 161 -3.47 3.75 -13.91
C ALA A 161 -1.98 4.10 -13.71
N VAL A 162 -1.65 4.83 -12.64
CA VAL A 162 -0.26 5.13 -12.26
C VAL A 162 0.49 3.85 -11.93
N LEU A 163 -0.09 2.96 -11.12
CA LEU A 163 0.53 1.68 -10.80
C LEU A 163 0.80 0.84 -12.05
N LEU A 164 -0.15 0.80 -12.98
CA LEU A 164 0.04 0.12 -14.27
C LEU A 164 1.14 0.77 -15.10
N GLY A 165 1.19 2.10 -15.15
CA GLY A 165 2.26 2.85 -15.82
C GLY A 165 3.65 2.52 -15.24
N LEU A 166 3.76 2.38 -13.91
CA LEU A 166 5.00 1.94 -13.26
C LEU A 166 5.40 0.52 -13.66
N VAL A 167 4.44 -0.40 -13.78
CA VAL A 167 4.72 -1.77 -14.26
C VAL A 167 5.26 -1.73 -15.68
N VAL A 168 4.63 -0.96 -16.55
CA VAL A 168 5.07 -0.81 -17.95
C VAL A 168 6.45 -0.20 -18.01
N LEU A 169 6.71 0.86 -17.26
CA LEU A 169 8.03 1.50 -17.19
C LEU A 169 9.10 0.53 -16.68
N LYS A 170 8.79 -0.22 -15.60
CA LYS A 170 9.68 -1.25 -15.06
C LYS A 170 10.00 -2.32 -16.12
N LEU A 171 8.98 -2.80 -16.83
CA LEU A 171 9.13 -3.80 -17.87
C LEU A 171 10.06 -3.29 -18.99
N PHE A 172 9.92 -2.03 -19.40
CA PHE A 172 10.80 -1.41 -20.38
C PHE A 172 12.24 -1.24 -19.88
N LEU A 173 12.43 -0.79 -18.66
CA LEU A 173 13.75 -0.43 -18.14
C LEU A 173 14.54 -1.62 -17.60
N ILE A 174 13.87 -2.61 -17.00
CA ILE A 174 14.51 -3.72 -16.30
C ILE A 174 14.35 -5.01 -17.08
N ASP A 175 13.12 -5.41 -17.39
CA ASP A 175 12.86 -6.74 -17.94
C ASP A 175 13.31 -6.84 -19.41
N LEU A 176 13.19 -5.76 -20.19
CA LEU A 176 13.61 -5.75 -21.61
C LEU A 176 15.09 -5.42 -21.84
N SER A 177 15.79 -4.88 -20.85
CA SER A 177 17.22 -4.56 -21.01
C SER A 177 18.10 -5.79 -21.19
N ASN A 178 17.67 -6.95 -20.66
CA ASN A 178 18.42 -8.19 -20.61
C ASN A 178 17.98 -9.25 -21.65
N VAL A 179 17.03 -8.90 -22.54
CA VAL A 179 16.37 -9.88 -23.43
C VAL A 179 16.70 -9.61 -24.90
N GLY A 180 16.86 -10.68 -25.69
CA GLY A 180 17.16 -10.64 -27.13
C GLY A 180 16.01 -10.05 -27.97
N GLY A 181 16.27 -9.77 -29.25
CA GLY A 181 15.37 -8.99 -30.10
C GLY A 181 13.96 -9.56 -30.29
N ILE A 182 13.81 -10.90 -30.45
CA ILE A 182 12.50 -11.53 -30.70
C ILE A 182 11.63 -11.52 -29.45
N GLU A 183 12.22 -11.85 -28.30
CA GLU A 183 11.51 -11.87 -27.00
C GLU A 183 11.04 -10.47 -26.61
N ARG A 184 11.80 -9.44 -26.98
CA ARG A 184 11.39 -8.02 -26.83
C ARG A 184 10.12 -7.71 -27.61
N ILE A 185 10.04 -8.14 -28.89
CA ILE A 185 8.87 -7.93 -29.72
C ILE A 185 7.63 -8.61 -29.14
N VAL A 186 7.76 -9.88 -28.72
CA VAL A 186 6.66 -10.64 -28.09
C VAL A 186 6.17 -9.96 -26.82
N SER A 187 7.08 -9.47 -25.98
CA SER A 187 6.76 -8.73 -24.75
C SER A 187 6.00 -7.42 -25.05
N PHE A 188 6.43 -6.67 -26.07
CA PHE A 188 5.73 -5.44 -26.49
C PHE A 188 4.32 -5.71 -26.99
N VAL A 189 4.14 -6.73 -27.81
CA VAL A 189 2.81 -7.14 -28.30
C VAL A 189 1.93 -7.58 -27.13
N GLY A 190 2.47 -8.38 -26.20
CA GLY A 190 1.75 -8.82 -25.00
C GLY A 190 1.29 -7.66 -24.12
N VAL A 191 2.18 -6.71 -23.84
CA VAL A 191 1.85 -5.50 -23.04
C VAL A 191 0.85 -4.61 -23.77
N GLY A 192 1.01 -4.41 -25.07
CA GLY A 192 0.05 -3.65 -25.88
C GLY A 192 -1.35 -4.26 -25.84
N LEU A 193 -1.46 -5.57 -25.98
CA LEU A 193 -2.71 -6.30 -25.89
C LEU A 193 -3.33 -6.20 -24.49
N LEU A 194 -2.51 -6.31 -23.45
CA LEU A 194 -2.94 -6.14 -22.05
C LEU A 194 -3.48 -4.73 -21.81
N MET A 195 -2.83 -3.70 -22.34
CA MET A 195 -3.29 -2.31 -22.24
C MET A 195 -4.64 -2.09 -22.92
N VAL A 196 -4.83 -2.65 -24.12
CA VAL A 196 -6.13 -2.63 -24.82
C VAL A 196 -7.20 -3.32 -23.97
N LEU A 197 -6.90 -4.50 -23.45
CA LEU A 197 -7.82 -5.25 -22.58
C LEU A 197 -8.20 -4.47 -21.33
N ILE A 198 -7.24 -3.81 -20.68
CA ILE A 198 -7.48 -2.98 -19.49
C ILE A 198 -8.35 -1.77 -19.86
N GLY A 199 -8.07 -1.09 -20.97
CA GLY A 199 -8.90 0.01 -21.48
C GLY A 199 -10.35 -0.40 -21.73
N TYR A 200 -10.54 -1.61 -22.20
CA TYR A 200 -11.87 -2.19 -22.42
C TYR A 200 -12.58 -2.59 -21.12
N LEU A 201 -11.87 -3.24 -20.19
CA LEU A 201 -12.44 -3.74 -18.93
C LEU A 201 -12.62 -2.68 -17.86
N ALA A 202 -11.83 -1.62 -17.89
CA ALA A 202 -11.83 -0.55 -16.88
C ALA A 202 -11.89 0.85 -17.56
N PRO A 203 -12.98 1.18 -18.24
CA PRO A 203 -13.12 2.46 -18.93
C PRO A 203 -13.03 3.62 -17.94
N PHE A 204 -12.54 4.77 -18.41
CA PHE A 204 -12.38 5.97 -17.60
C PHE A 204 -13.75 6.43 -17.05
N PRO A 205 -13.87 6.70 -15.73
CA PRO A 205 -15.11 7.18 -15.14
C PRO A 205 -15.57 8.51 -15.77
N LYS A 206 -16.83 8.59 -16.19
CA LYS A 206 -17.41 9.82 -16.76
C LYS A 206 -17.33 10.97 -15.75
N ALA A 207 -17.11 12.20 -16.23
CA ALA A 207 -17.25 13.38 -15.40
C ALA A 207 -18.70 13.48 -14.92
N ALA A 208 -18.90 13.77 -13.63
CA ALA A 208 -20.23 14.16 -13.17
C ALA A 208 -20.71 15.36 -14.00
N ALA A 209 -21.91 15.28 -14.55
CA ALA A 209 -22.51 16.41 -15.23
C ALA A 209 -22.54 17.60 -14.25
N PRO A 210 -22.25 18.85 -14.70
CA PRO A 210 -22.44 20.03 -13.86
C PRO A 210 -23.88 20.04 -13.35
N ALA A 211 -24.05 20.30 -12.04
CA ALA A 211 -25.38 20.49 -11.48
C ALA A 211 -26.12 21.55 -12.32
N PRO A 212 -27.42 21.36 -12.62
CA PRO A 212 -28.21 22.38 -13.27
C PRO A 212 -28.04 23.69 -12.51
N ALA A 213 -27.75 24.78 -13.23
CA ALA A 213 -27.65 26.10 -12.61
C ALA A 213 -28.96 26.38 -11.91
N GLU A 214 -28.93 26.70 -10.62
CA GLU A 214 -30.12 27.14 -9.89
C GLU A 214 -30.76 28.32 -10.63
N PRO A 215 -32.08 28.34 -10.81
CA PRO A 215 -32.75 29.48 -11.41
C PRO A 215 -32.46 30.71 -10.57
N ASN A 216 -31.91 31.73 -11.21
CA ASN A 216 -31.62 33.01 -10.57
C ASN A 216 -32.90 33.60 -9.96
N PRO A 217 -33.02 33.71 -8.62
CA PRO A 217 -34.28 34.20 -7.98
C PRO A 217 -34.51 35.71 -8.18
N GLY A 218 -33.65 36.39 -8.96
CA GLY A 218 -33.72 37.84 -9.19
C GLY A 218 -34.28 38.26 -10.55
N ALA A 219 -34.92 37.35 -11.34
CA ALA A 219 -35.50 37.66 -12.64
C ALA A 219 -37.04 37.72 -12.59
N ALA A 220 -37.60 38.35 -11.52
CA ALA A 220 -39.03 38.70 -11.44
C ALA A 220 -39.19 40.19 -11.20
#